data_0292e6ea62484abe8e1e82e0c0eb89ee
#
_entry.id   0292e6ea62484abe8e1e82e0c0eb89ee
#
_cell.length_a   1.000
_cell.length_b   1.000
_cell.length_c   1.000
_cell.angle_alpha   90.00
_cell.angle_beta   90.00
_cell.angle_gamma   90.00
#
_symmetry.space_group_name_H-M   'P 1'
#
loop_
_entity.id
_entity.type
_entity.pdbx_description
1 polymer ?
#
loop_
_entity_poly.entity_id
_entity_poly.type
_entity_poly.pdbx_seq_one_letter_code
_entity_poly.pdbx_strand_id
1 'polypeptide(L)'
;QNENDLINNAKFAQVMYNSRYQGFTPPTRPTVHAVTGQGYVDIFWDDLAEHSKDVVTGYSDFEGYKIYKSKDGGSTWGDAEDMIYDVDGVFAGWRPYQQFDLSREEDSLHCVYSNNYDCPKELRRGHAISGQDPYFPWFSLGNDTGLDIIRLPESEWFEIDGITYKYKYRDDTGVVDGLEYTYSVVSYDMGVEPPFDVTYKDIGNGQYATEIDTNFSNPDQWASPDGYASIENSKGTTVLDRNFVQVYPGVVPVSDLSKVRVVPNPYRVASGFKEEEHLRQLRFTNLPEECTIRIFSLTG
;
A
#
# COMPACT_ATOMS: atom_id res chain seq x y z
N GLN A 1 -1.78 -22.06 -33.42
CA GLN A 1 -0.49 -21.46 -33.06
C GLN A 1 0.21 -21.04 -34.32
N ASN A 2 0.47 -19.75 -34.47
CA ASN A 2 1.18 -19.22 -35.62
C ASN A 2 2.68 -19.03 -35.27
N GLU A 3 3.50 -18.70 -36.27
CA GLU A 3 4.93 -18.49 -36.09
C GLU A 3 5.24 -17.35 -35.10
N ASN A 4 4.39 -16.32 -35.07
CA ASN A 4 4.51 -15.19 -34.15
C ASN A 4 4.28 -15.61 -32.69
N ASP A 5 3.31 -16.47 -32.41
CA ASP A 5 3.07 -17.00 -31.06
C ASP A 5 4.31 -17.75 -30.55
N LEU A 6 4.97 -18.50 -31.43
CA LEU A 6 6.17 -19.25 -31.06
C LEU A 6 7.36 -18.33 -30.73
N ILE A 7 7.53 -17.28 -31.55
CA ILE A 7 8.57 -16.26 -31.35
C ILE A 7 8.30 -15.50 -30.04
N ASN A 8 7.07 -15.12 -29.78
CA ASN A 8 6.67 -14.41 -28.57
C ASN A 8 6.90 -15.27 -27.33
N ASN A 9 6.49 -16.53 -27.36
CA ASN A 9 6.74 -17.46 -26.26
C ASN A 9 8.25 -17.66 -26.01
N ALA A 10 9.05 -17.72 -27.06
CA ALA A 10 10.50 -17.85 -26.94
C ALA A 10 11.15 -16.59 -26.33
N LYS A 11 10.70 -15.41 -26.72
CA LYS A 11 11.15 -14.13 -26.13
C LYS A 11 10.77 -14.05 -24.66
N PHE A 12 9.52 -14.36 -24.32
CA PHE A 12 9.08 -14.41 -22.93
C PHE A 12 9.89 -15.39 -22.08
N ALA A 13 10.13 -16.60 -22.61
CA ALA A 13 10.98 -17.57 -21.94
C ALA A 13 12.41 -17.06 -21.74
N GLN A 14 12.94 -16.28 -22.69
CA GLN A 14 14.27 -15.67 -22.55
C GLN A 14 14.28 -14.58 -21.47
N VAL A 15 13.26 -13.77 -21.37
CA VAL A 15 13.12 -12.77 -20.29
C VAL A 15 13.03 -13.45 -18.94
N MET A 16 12.18 -14.47 -18.80
CA MET A 16 12.08 -15.25 -17.57
C MET A 16 13.40 -15.92 -17.19
N TYR A 17 14.15 -16.44 -18.15
CA TYR A 17 15.48 -16.98 -17.91
C TYR A 17 16.47 -15.90 -17.44
N ASN A 18 16.48 -14.74 -18.10
CA ASN A 18 17.38 -13.63 -17.77
C ASN A 18 17.08 -13.05 -16.37
N SER A 19 15.80 -13.00 -16.01
CA SER A 19 15.33 -12.58 -14.67
C SER A 19 15.48 -13.68 -13.61
N ARG A 20 16.11 -14.83 -13.95
CA ARG A 20 16.24 -16.01 -13.09
C ARG A 20 14.89 -16.57 -12.63
N TYR A 21 13.92 -16.55 -13.52
CA TYR A 21 12.54 -16.97 -13.26
C TYR A 21 11.82 -16.15 -12.17
N GLN A 22 12.27 -14.92 -11.94
CA GLN A 22 11.52 -13.95 -11.14
C GLN A 22 10.42 -13.33 -12.00
N GLY A 23 9.22 -13.24 -11.46
CA GLY A 23 8.13 -12.47 -12.06
C GLY A 23 8.28 -10.98 -11.80
N PHE A 24 7.30 -10.20 -12.22
CA PHE A 24 7.18 -8.79 -11.86
C PHE A 24 7.14 -8.66 -10.34
N THR A 25 7.83 -7.65 -9.82
CA THR A 25 8.00 -7.48 -8.39
C THR A 25 7.49 -6.09 -7.97
N PRO A 26 6.72 -6.00 -6.89
CA PRO A 26 6.35 -4.69 -6.36
C PRO A 26 7.62 -3.93 -5.93
N PRO A 27 7.52 -2.60 -5.78
CA PRO A 27 8.62 -1.81 -5.25
C PRO A 27 9.09 -2.32 -3.88
N THR A 28 10.29 -1.95 -3.48
CA THR A 28 10.87 -2.38 -2.19
C THR A 28 9.96 -1.92 -1.03
N ARG A 29 9.74 -2.80 -0.05
CA ARG A 29 8.94 -2.46 1.13
C ARG A 29 9.58 -1.29 1.89
N PRO A 30 8.83 -0.25 2.24
CA PRO A 30 9.31 0.80 3.11
C PRO A 30 9.56 0.28 4.53
N THR A 31 10.42 0.96 5.28
CA THR A 31 10.58 0.71 6.71
C THR A 31 9.74 1.72 7.49
N VAL A 32 8.91 1.23 8.39
CA VAL A 32 7.93 2.04 9.11
C VAL A 32 8.33 2.22 10.56
N HIS A 33 8.15 3.43 11.05
CA HIS A 33 8.25 3.80 12.46
C HIS A 33 6.98 4.53 12.88
N ALA A 34 6.52 4.34 14.10
CA ALA A 34 5.33 5.02 14.59
C ALA A 34 5.57 5.66 15.95
N VAL A 35 5.05 6.87 16.12
CA VAL A 35 5.07 7.62 17.37
C VAL A 35 3.63 7.89 17.79
N THR A 36 3.30 7.53 19.03
CA THR A 36 1.95 7.71 19.57
C THR A 36 1.84 8.95 20.42
N GLY A 37 0.69 9.57 20.36
CA GLY A 37 0.27 10.63 21.26
C GLY A 37 -1.12 10.39 21.84
N GLN A 38 -1.73 11.40 22.41
CA GLN A 38 -3.09 11.34 22.93
C GLN A 38 -4.07 11.53 21.77
N GLY A 39 -4.80 10.47 21.38
CA GLY A 39 -5.78 10.49 20.32
C GLY A 39 -5.19 10.49 18.91
N TYR A 40 -3.91 10.23 18.75
CA TYR A 40 -3.29 10.14 17.42
C TYR A 40 -2.13 9.17 17.35
N VAL A 41 -1.79 8.79 16.12
CA VAL A 41 -0.57 8.06 15.77
C VAL A 41 0.09 8.78 14.60
N ASP A 42 1.35 9.14 14.75
CA ASP A 42 2.21 9.60 13.67
C ASP A 42 2.95 8.39 13.08
N ILE A 43 2.77 8.14 11.80
CA ILE A 43 3.37 7.04 11.05
C ILE A 43 4.41 7.64 10.12
N PHE A 44 5.64 7.14 10.20
CA PHE A 44 6.78 7.60 9.42
C PHE A 44 7.33 6.45 8.58
N TRP A 45 7.88 6.76 7.38
CA TRP A 45 8.56 5.75 6.56
C TRP A 45 9.65 6.36 5.70
N ASP A 46 10.52 5.49 5.22
CA ASP A 46 11.63 5.83 4.32
C ASP A 46 11.17 5.89 2.84
N ASP A 47 12.08 6.27 1.96
CA ASP A 47 11.88 6.35 0.52
C ASP A 47 12.49 5.19 -0.27
N LEU A 48 12.79 4.07 0.37
CA LEU A 48 13.44 2.91 -0.28
C LEU A 48 12.66 2.40 -1.49
N ALA A 49 11.34 2.48 -1.43
CA ALA A 49 10.47 2.05 -2.51
C ALA A 49 10.72 2.81 -3.82
N GLU A 50 10.98 4.10 -3.74
CA GLU A 50 11.20 4.97 -4.90
C GLU A 50 12.48 4.62 -5.68
N HIS A 51 13.44 3.96 -5.01
CA HIS A 51 14.71 3.58 -5.61
C HIS A 51 14.71 2.15 -6.17
N SER A 52 13.61 1.43 -6.04
CA SER A 52 13.48 0.09 -6.59
C SER A 52 13.28 0.10 -8.09
N LYS A 53 13.58 -1.03 -8.69
CA LYS A 53 13.33 -1.29 -10.11
C LYS A 53 12.70 -2.66 -10.25
N ASP A 54 11.73 -2.76 -11.12
CA ASP A 54 11.20 -4.06 -11.49
C ASP A 54 12.27 -4.94 -12.14
N VAL A 55 12.32 -6.19 -11.73
CA VAL A 55 13.39 -7.14 -12.15
C VAL A 55 13.24 -7.54 -13.61
N VAL A 56 12.01 -7.57 -14.13
CA VAL A 56 11.73 -8.03 -15.49
C VAL A 56 11.94 -6.92 -16.49
N THR A 57 11.40 -5.75 -16.23
CA THR A 57 11.43 -4.60 -17.14
C THR A 57 12.68 -3.73 -16.93
N GLY A 58 13.24 -3.73 -15.72
CA GLY A 58 14.28 -2.79 -15.32
C GLY A 58 13.77 -1.37 -15.12
N TYR A 59 12.46 -1.19 -15.11
CA TYR A 59 11.84 0.12 -14.95
C TYR A 59 11.82 0.59 -13.51
N SER A 60 11.89 1.89 -13.34
CA SER A 60 11.57 2.60 -12.10
C SER A 60 10.09 2.94 -12.16
N ASP A 61 9.26 2.04 -11.73
CA ASP A 61 7.80 2.03 -11.89
C ASP A 61 7.03 2.30 -10.60
N PHE A 62 7.74 2.67 -9.53
CA PHE A 62 7.10 3.08 -8.28
C PHE A 62 6.04 4.15 -8.54
N GLU A 63 4.86 3.96 -7.98
CA GLU A 63 3.72 4.86 -8.14
C GLU A 63 3.33 5.55 -6.84
N GLY A 64 3.38 4.85 -5.71
CA GLY A 64 2.95 5.46 -4.48
C GLY A 64 2.94 4.53 -3.27
N TYR A 65 2.29 5.04 -2.22
CA TYR A 65 2.14 4.38 -0.93
C TYR A 65 0.67 4.20 -0.56
N LYS A 66 0.36 3.07 0.05
CA LYS A 66 -0.92 2.80 0.69
C LYS A 66 -0.71 2.52 2.17
N ILE A 67 -1.53 3.11 3.00
CA ILE A 67 -1.54 2.85 4.44
C ILE A 67 -2.75 1.97 4.75
N TYR A 68 -2.52 0.89 5.45
CA TYR A 68 -3.55 0.02 5.97
C TYR A 68 -3.60 0.11 7.49
N LYS A 69 -4.81 0.09 8.04
CA LYS A 69 -5.08 0.18 9.48
C LYS A 69 -5.87 -1.03 9.94
N SER A 70 -5.43 -1.64 11.03
CA SER A 70 -6.06 -2.81 11.65
C SER A 70 -6.32 -2.57 13.12
N LYS A 71 -7.39 -3.17 13.62
CA LYS A 71 -7.78 -3.16 15.04
C LYS A 71 -7.63 -4.53 15.71
N ASP A 72 -7.17 -5.53 14.95
CA ASP A 72 -7.07 -6.93 15.37
C ASP A 72 -5.68 -7.55 15.15
N GLY A 73 -4.65 -6.69 15.17
CA GLY A 73 -3.27 -7.11 15.05
C GLY A 73 -2.85 -7.49 13.63
N GLY A 74 -3.55 -7.00 12.60
CA GLY A 74 -3.24 -7.27 11.19
C GLY A 74 -3.96 -8.49 10.62
N SER A 75 -4.93 -9.06 11.35
CA SER A 75 -5.77 -10.16 10.82
C SER A 75 -6.75 -9.65 9.78
N THR A 76 -7.30 -8.46 9.99
CA THR A 76 -8.11 -7.71 9.02
C THR A 76 -7.56 -6.29 8.86
N TRP A 77 -7.81 -5.66 7.72
CA TRP A 77 -7.29 -4.33 7.37
C TRP A 77 -8.40 -3.33 7.07
N GLY A 78 -9.32 -3.21 8.01
CA GLY A 78 -10.50 -2.38 7.91
C GLY A 78 -11.73 -3.07 8.45
N ASP A 79 -12.88 -2.48 8.22
CA ASP A 79 -14.18 -3.02 8.58
C ASP A 79 -14.80 -3.78 7.37
N ALA A 80 -15.98 -4.37 7.53
CA ALA A 80 -16.62 -5.14 6.45
C ALA A 80 -16.88 -4.32 5.17
N GLU A 81 -17.01 -3.00 5.30
CA GLU A 81 -17.23 -2.07 4.18
C GLU A 81 -15.96 -1.79 3.39
N ASP A 82 -14.79 -2.13 3.95
CA ASP A 82 -13.49 -1.97 3.31
C ASP A 82 -13.03 -3.22 2.56
N MET A 83 -13.82 -4.29 2.59
CA MET A 83 -13.54 -5.51 1.84
C MET A 83 -13.82 -5.29 0.34
N ILE A 84 -12.86 -5.67 -0.49
CA ILE A 84 -12.97 -5.63 -1.95
C ILE A 84 -13.23 -7.05 -2.45
N TYR A 85 -14.20 -7.18 -3.33
CA TYR A 85 -14.56 -8.44 -3.97
C TYR A 85 -14.35 -8.31 -5.48
N ASP A 86 -13.94 -9.40 -6.09
CA ASP A 86 -13.86 -9.48 -7.56
C ASP A 86 -15.25 -9.63 -8.21
N VAL A 87 -15.27 -9.75 -9.53
CA VAL A 87 -16.51 -9.87 -10.32
C VAL A 87 -17.30 -11.15 -10.00
N ASP A 88 -16.65 -12.16 -9.46
CA ASP A 88 -17.25 -13.43 -9.05
C ASP A 88 -17.71 -13.44 -7.59
N GLY A 89 -17.50 -12.31 -6.88
CA GLY A 89 -17.85 -12.15 -5.48
C GLY A 89 -16.86 -12.83 -4.51
N VAL A 90 -15.67 -13.16 -4.99
CA VAL A 90 -14.59 -13.70 -4.15
C VAL A 90 -13.80 -12.55 -3.54
N PHE A 91 -13.44 -12.69 -2.26
CA PHE A 91 -12.63 -11.69 -1.58
C PHE A 91 -11.29 -11.50 -2.28
N ALA A 92 -11.03 -10.29 -2.77
CA ALA A 92 -9.82 -9.93 -3.50
C ALA A 92 -8.83 -9.12 -2.66
N GLY A 93 -9.30 -8.39 -1.64
CA GLY A 93 -8.42 -7.58 -0.82
C GLY A 93 -9.15 -6.56 0.05
N TRP A 94 -8.38 -5.65 0.61
CA TRP A 94 -8.85 -4.59 1.48
C TRP A 94 -8.63 -3.23 0.84
N ARG A 95 -9.59 -2.32 1.00
CA ARG A 95 -9.42 -0.91 0.65
C ARG A 95 -8.35 -0.30 1.57
N PRO A 96 -7.35 0.42 1.04
CA PRO A 96 -6.39 1.11 1.89
C PRO A 96 -7.10 2.19 2.72
N TYR A 97 -6.63 2.37 3.95
CA TYR A 97 -7.07 3.45 4.83
C TYR A 97 -6.72 4.82 4.25
N GLN A 98 -5.52 4.94 3.69
CA GLN A 98 -5.07 6.09 2.92
C GLN A 98 -4.22 5.64 1.73
N GLN A 99 -4.22 6.44 0.66
CA GLN A 99 -3.42 6.20 -0.53
C GLN A 99 -2.84 7.52 -1.02
N PHE A 100 -1.55 7.51 -1.33
CA PHE A 100 -0.79 8.64 -1.83
C PHE A 100 0.01 8.17 -3.04
N ASP A 101 -0.07 8.92 -4.12
CA ASP A 101 0.53 8.58 -5.41
C ASP A 101 1.29 9.78 -5.99
N LEU A 102 2.15 9.50 -6.94
CA LEU A 102 2.75 10.55 -7.74
C LEU A 102 1.63 11.36 -8.41
N SER A 103 1.80 12.66 -8.48
CA SER A 103 0.90 13.47 -9.28
C SER A 103 1.08 13.16 -10.77
N ARG A 104 0.03 13.35 -11.56
CA ARG A 104 0.10 13.16 -13.03
C ARG A 104 1.25 13.95 -13.66
N GLU A 105 1.60 15.11 -13.11
CA GLU A 105 2.71 15.92 -13.59
C GLU A 105 4.06 15.26 -13.26
N GLU A 106 4.26 14.86 -12.00
CA GLU A 106 5.48 14.17 -11.56
C GLU A 106 5.67 12.87 -12.35
N ASP A 107 4.62 12.09 -12.47
CA ASP A 107 4.63 10.82 -13.17
C ASP A 107 4.98 10.99 -14.65
N SER A 108 4.38 11.96 -15.33
CA SER A 108 4.68 12.25 -16.74
C SER A 108 6.14 12.67 -16.99
N LEU A 109 6.77 13.31 -16.01
CA LEU A 109 8.15 13.79 -16.09
C LEU A 109 9.16 12.73 -15.59
N HIS A 110 8.72 11.76 -14.80
CA HIS A 110 9.57 10.74 -14.19
C HIS A 110 10.29 9.91 -15.27
N CYS A 111 11.55 9.60 -15.02
CA CYS A 111 12.33 8.75 -15.90
C CYS A 111 11.92 7.29 -15.78
N VAL A 112 11.84 6.57 -16.91
CA VAL A 112 11.47 5.14 -16.94
C VAL A 112 12.53 4.26 -16.28
N TYR A 113 13.81 4.59 -16.48
CA TYR A 113 14.92 3.72 -16.04
C TYR A 113 15.63 4.19 -14.78
N SER A 114 15.21 5.29 -14.20
CA SER A 114 15.86 5.86 -13.01
C SER A 114 14.87 6.66 -12.19
N ASN A 115 15.03 6.60 -10.86
CA ASN A 115 14.21 7.40 -9.95
C ASN A 115 14.70 8.85 -9.92
N ASN A 116 14.42 9.58 -10.98
CA ASN A 116 14.65 11.02 -11.08
C ASN A 116 13.89 11.60 -12.28
N TYR A 117 14.02 12.90 -12.48
CA TYR A 117 13.39 13.66 -13.56
C TYR A 117 14.42 14.20 -14.56
N ASP A 118 15.70 13.86 -14.39
CA ASP A 118 16.81 14.37 -15.22
C ASP A 118 17.19 13.33 -16.29
N CYS A 119 16.29 13.17 -17.27
CA CYS A 119 16.51 12.33 -18.44
C CYS A 119 15.98 13.01 -19.71
N PRO A 120 16.44 12.57 -20.88
CA PRO A 120 15.85 13.00 -22.16
C PRO A 120 14.35 12.75 -22.19
N LYS A 121 13.63 13.64 -22.88
CA LYS A 121 12.17 13.57 -22.97
C LYS A 121 11.67 12.19 -23.41
N GLU A 122 12.40 11.54 -24.31
CA GLU A 122 12.09 10.24 -24.90
C GLU A 122 12.15 9.09 -23.87
N LEU A 123 12.79 9.31 -22.73
CA LEU A 123 12.92 8.35 -21.62
C LEU A 123 12.04 8.71 -20.42
N ARG A 124 11.15 9.68 -20.57
CA ARG A 124 10.17 10.03 -19.52
C ARG A 124 8.90 9.20 -19.68
N ARG A 125 8.26 8.85 -18.59
CA ARG A 125 7.02 8.06 -18.58
C ARG A 125 5.96 8.67 -19.49
N GLY A 126 5.70 9.98 -19.38
CA GLY A 126 4.71 10.67 -20.19
C GLY A 126 4.98 10.69 -21.69
N HIS A 127 6.20 10.39 -22.15
CA HIS A 127 6.56 10.32 -23.55
C HIS A 127 6.77 8.86 -24.01
N ALA A 128 7.59 8.12 -23.32
CA ALA A 128 7.89 6.72 -23.64
C ALA A 128 6.63 5.86 -23.57
N ILE A 129 5.73 6.19 -22.64
CA ILE A 129 4.53 5.44 -22.37
C ILE A 129 3.33 5.91 -23.19
N SER A 130 3.23 7.21 -23.53
CA SER A 130 2.04 7.79 -24.14
C SER A 130 1.95 7.76 -25.66
N GLY A 131 2.89 7.16 -26.37
CA GLY A 131 2.70 7.19 -27.82
C GLY A 131 3.77 6.59 -28.70
N GLN A 132 4.92 6.25 -28.20
CA GLN A 132 5.97 5.61 -29.00
C GLN A 132 6.26 4.19 -28.57
N ASP A 133 6.03 3.89 -27.28
CA ASP A 133 6.06 2.54 -26.80
C ASP A 133 4.61 2.09 -26.56
N PRO A 134 4.05 1.27 -27.43
CA PRO A 134 2.70 0.75 -27.28
C PRO A 134 2.54 -0.17 -26.06
N TYR A 135 3.63 -0.50 -25.37
CA TYR A 135 3.61 -1.31 -24.14
C TYR A 135 3.24 -0.50 -22.92
N PHE A 136 3.33 0.83 -23.01
CA PHE A 136 3.12 1.70 -21.88
C PHE A 136 2.16 2.82 -22.21
N PRO A 137 0.86 2.54 -22.32
CA PRO A 137 -0.06 3.61 -22.15
C PRO A 137 0.11 4.08 -20.70
N TRP A 138 0.76 5.22 -20.52
CA TRP A 138 0.82 5.86 -19.23
C TRP A 138 -0.61 6.16 -18.76
N PHE A 139 -0.93 5.70 -17.59
CA PHE A 139 -2.20 5.98 -16.94
C PHE A 139 -1.98 6.30 -15.48
N SER A 140 -2.75 7.24 -14.97
CA SER A 140 -2.71 7.62 -13.58
C SER A 140 -3.40 6.55 -12.74
N LEU A 141 -2.71 6.03 -11.75
CA LEU A 141 -3.24 5.12 -10.74
C LEU A 141 -3.48 5.90 -9.45
N GLY A 142 -4.67 5.82 -8.90
CA GLY A 142 -4.96 6.42 -7.61
C GLY A 142 -5.65 7.78 -7.72
N ASN A 143 -5.31 8.71 -6.84
CA ASN A 143 -6.07 9.93 -6.60
C ASN A 143 -5.38 11.21 -7.07
N ASP A 144 -4.25 11.11 -7.75
CA ASP A 144 -3.44 12.25 -8.23
C ASP A 144 -3.06 13.20 -7.06
N THR A 145 -2.63 12.60 -5.93
CA THR A 145 -2.43 13.33 -4.67
C THR A 145 -1.12 14.11 -4.64
N GLY A 146 -0.11 13.62 -5.35
CA GLY A 146 1.29 14.00 -5.12
C GLY A 146 1.81 13.45 -3.79
N LEU A 147 3.12 13.27 -3.69
CA LEU A 147 3.76 12.81 -2.46
C LEU A 147 4.16 13.95 -1.52
N ASP A 148 4.14 15.19 -1.98
CA ASP A 148 4.55 16.35 -1.18
C ASP A 148 3.67 16.57 0.06
N ILE A 149 2.40 16.13 0.02
CA ILE A 149 1.48 16.27 1.17
C ILE A 149 1.88 15.43 2.38
N ILE A 150 2.68 14.40 2.17
CA ILE A 150 3.18 13.49 3.22
C ILE A 150 4.70 13.59 3.40
N ARG A 151 5.39 14.29 2.52
CA ARG A 151 6.85 14.45 2.56
C ARG A 151 7.25 15.43 3.66
N LEU A 152 8.13 15.00 4.54
CA LEU A 152 8.75 15.88 5.52
C LEU A 152 9.76 16.81 4.84
N PRO A 153 9.85 18.09 5.26
CA PRO A 153 10.97 18.92 4.88
C PRO A 153 12.28 18.33 5.41
N GLU A 154 13.39 18.53 4.70
CA GLU A 154 14.69 17.94 5.07
C GLU A 154 15.13 18.26 6.50
N SER A 155 14.74 19.42 7.03
CA SER A 155 15.03 19.83 8.40
C SER A 155 14.31 18.99 9.48
N GLU A 156 13.29 18.24 9.08
CA GLU A 156 12.49 17.36 9.94
C GLU A 156 12.78 15.88 9.69
N TRP A 157 13.68 15.56 8.76
CA TRP A 157 14.13 14.18 8.60
C TRP A 157 14.88 13.73 9.84
N PHE A 158 14.69 12.49 10.22
CA PHE A 158 15.39 11.90 11.33
C PHE A 158 15.84 10.48 11.00
N GLU A 159 16.86 10.03 11.73
CA GLU A 159 17.47 8.73 11.51
C GLU A 159 17.33 7.85 12.76
N ILE A 160 16.91 6.61 12.56
CA ILE A 160 16.92 5.55 13.57
C ILE A 160 17.56 4.33 12.94
N ASP A 161 18.58 3.78 13.60
CA ASP A 161 19.29 2.56 13.17
C ASP A 161 19.79 2.59 11.70
N GLY A 162 20.23 3.77 11.24
CA GLY A 162 20.73 3.97 9.89
C GLY A 162 19.64 4.12 8.82
N ILE A 163 18.40 4.26 9.22
CA ILE A 163 17.23 4.46 8.32
C ILE A 163 16.75 5.90 8.46
N THR A 164 16.73 6.63 7.37
CA THR A 164 16.23 8.00 7.32
C THR A 164 14.75 8.01 6.95
N TYR A 165 13.94 8.56 7.84
CA TYR A 165 12.51 8.71 7.65
C TYR A 165 12.19 10.04 7.00
N LYS A 166 11.52 9.98 5.86
CA LYS A 166 11.26 11.15 4.99
C LYS A 166 9.79 11.46 4.82
N TYR A 167 8.91 10.52 5.12
CA TYR A 167 7.47 10.63 4.99
C TYR A 167 6.78 10.53 6.32
N LYS A 168 5.64 11.21 6.43
CA LYS A 168 4.80 11.21 7.62
C LYS A 168 3.32 11.25 7.26
N TYR A 169 2.54 10.45 7.94
CA TYR A 169 1.08 10.57 8.00
C TYR A 169 0.62 10.58 9.46
N ARG A 170 -0.29 11.49 9.80
CA ARG A 170 -0.93 11.52 11.12
C ARG A 170 -2.33 10.94 11.03
N ASP A 171 -2.56 9.87 11.78
CA ASP A 171 -3.89 9.34 12.03
C ASP A 171 -4.42 9.88 13.35
N ASP A 172 -5.37 10.78 13.29
CA ASP A 172 -6.06 11.38 14.44
C ASP A 172 -7.59 11.17 14.37
N THR A 173 -8.04 10.37 13.39
CA THR A 173 -9.47 10.12 13.17
C THR A 173 -9.89 8.80 13.78
N GLY A 174 -10.72 8.88 14.83
CA GLY A 174 -11.26 7.70 15.51
C GLY A 174 -10.22 6.87 16.27
N VAL A 175 -9.06 7.46 16.55
CA VAL A 175 -8.03 6.84 17.39
C VAL A 175 -8.44 6.95 18.86
N VAL A 176 -8.54 5.82 19.53
CA VAL A 176 -8.91 5.72 20.94
C VAL A 176 -7.69 5.31 21.75
N ASP A 177 -7.38 6.13 22.76
CA ASP A 177 -6.25 5.86 23.66
C ASP A 177 -6.39 4.52 24.37
N GLY A 178 -5.28 3.77 24.44
CA GLY A 178 -5.21 2.47 25.10
C GLY A 178 -5.71 1.28 24.29
N LEU A 179 -6.25 1.50 23.10
CA LEU A 179 -6.54 0.42 22.18
C LEU A 179 -5.34 0.15 21.28
N GLU A 180 -5.19 -1.12 20.88
CA GLU A 180 -4.14 -1.50 19.95
C GLU A 180 -4.55 -1.18 18.52
N TYR A 181 -3.65 -0.54 17.81
CA TYR A 181 -3.73 -0.35 16.37
C TYR A 181 -2.51 -0.95 15.71
N THR A 182 -2.73 -1.53 14.56
CA THR A 182 -1.68 -2.01 13.69
C THR A 182 -1.73 -1.23 12.39
N TYR A 183 -0.58 -0.75 11.95
CA TYR A 183 -0.45 -0.08 10.66
C TYR A 183 0.54 -0.82 9.78
N SER A 184 0.24 -0.83 8.50
CA SER A 184 1.17 -1.26 7.47
C SER A 184 1.23 -0.20 6.38
N VAL A 185 2.44 0.16 5.98
CA VAL A 185 2.65 1.00 4.79
C VAL A 185 3.20 0.08 3.70
N VAL A 186 2.52 0.04 2.58
CA VAL A 186 2.95 -0.69 1.40
C VAL A 186 3.22 0.28 0.27
N SER A 187 4.18 -0.05 -0.57
CA SER A 187 4.41 0.62 -1.84
C SER A 187 3.80 -0.19 -2.98
N TYR A 188 3.46 0.48 -4.06
CA TYR A 188 2.91 -0.16 -5.26
C TYR A 188 3.47 0.49 -6.52
N ASP A 189 3.43 -0.24 -7.60
CA ASP A 189 3.88 0.18 -8.92
C ASP A 189 2.72 0.64 -9.81
N MET A 190 3.07 1.24 -10.94
CA MET A 190 2.09 1.79 -11.87
C MET A 190 1.36 0.73 -12.71
N GLY A 191 1.81 -0.51 -12.73
CA GLY A 191 1.27 -1.49 -13.66
C GLY A 191 1.51 -1.11 -15.12
N VAL A 192 1.01 -1.91 -16.03
CA VAL A 192 1.05 -1.69 -17.49
C VAL A 192 -0.28 -2.09 -18.09
N GLU A 193 -0.92 -1.17 -18.81
CA GLU A 193 -2.14 -1.50 -19.53
C GLU A 193 -1.90 -2.54 -20.64
N PRO A 194 -2.91 -3.36 -20.95
CA PRO A 194 -2.85 -4.22 -22.13
C PRO A 194 -2.65 -3.38 -23.41
N PRO A 195 -1.82 -3.80 -24.33
CA PRO A 195 -1.55 -3.07 -25.58
C PRO A 195 -2.69 -3.14 -26.59
N PHE A 196 -3.89 -3.56 -26.21
CA PHE A 196 -5.04 -3.75 -27.10
C PHE A 196 -6.35 -3.48 -26.38
N ASP A 197 -7.34 -3.11 -27.15
CA ASP A 197 -8.70 -2.92 -26.67
C ASP A 197 -9.36 -4.28 -26.41
N VAL A 198 -9.83 -4.46 -25.19
CA VAL A 198 -10.66 -5.59 -24.81
C VAL A 198 -12.11 -5.18 -24.96
N THR A 199 -12.79 -5.77 -25.94
CA THR A 199 -14.24 -5.59 -26.11
C THR A 199 -14.99 -6.78 -25.53
N TYR A 200 -16.07 -6.52 -24.81
CA TYR A 200 -16.94 -7.53 -24.26
C TYR A 200 -18.15 -7.72 -25.17
N LYS A 201 -18.22 -8.87 -25.80
CA LYS A 201 -19.37 -9.24 -26.67
C LYS A 201 -20.37 -10.05 -25.87
N ASP A 202 -21.60 -9.57 -25.81
CA ASP A 202 -22.69 -10.35 -25.19
C ASP A 202 -22.95 -11.60 -26.05
N ILE A 203 -22.77 -12.78 -25.47
CA ILE A 203 -23.02 -14.09 -26.06
C ILE A 203 -24.36 -14.69 -25.63
N GLY A 204 -25.17 -13.91 -24.91
CA GLY A 204 -26.49 -14.32 -24.42
C GLY A 204 -26.45 -14.91 -23.00
N ASN A 205 -27.61 -15.00 -22.38
CA ASN A 205 -27.80 -15.50 -21.02
C ASN A 205 -27.02 -14.73 -19.93
N GLY A 206 -26.69 -13.45 -20.15
CA GLY A 206 -25.88 -12.64 -19.24
C GLY A 206 -24.40 -13.02 -19.23
N GLN A 207 -23.93 -13.75 -20.21
CA GLN A 207 -22.54 -14.10 -20.41
C GLN A 207 -21.89 -13.21 -21.45
N TYR A 208 -20.64 -12.83 -21.21
CA TYR A 208 -19.85 -12.01 -22.12
C TYR A 208 -18.60 -12.79 -22.54
N ALA A 209 -18.32 -12.81 -23.85
CA ALA A 209 -17.02 -13.25 -24.35
C ALA A 209 -16.10 -12.06 -24.51
N THR A 210 -14.85 -12.24 -24.18
CA THR A 210 -13.81 -11.25 -24.40
C THR A 210 -13.33 -11.35 -25.83
N GLU A 211 -13.49 -10.29 -26.61
CA GLU A 211 -12.92 -10.16 -27.95
C GLU A 211 -11.74 -9.21 -27.87
N ILE A 212 -10.55 -9.73 -28.14
CA ILE A 212 -9.28 -9.01 -28.05
C ILE A 212 -8.92 -8.59 -29.49
N ASP A 213 -8.85 -7.30 -29.74
CA ASP A 213 -8.32 -6.78 -31.01
C ASP A 213 -6.79 -6.74 -30.93
N THR A 214 -6.14 -7.77 -31.43
CA THR A 214 -4.68 -7.93 -31.45
C THR A 214 -4.09 -7.28 -32.70
N ASN A 215 -4.32 -6.02 -32.92
CA ASN A 215 -3.67 -5.31 -34.02
C ASN A 215 -2.21 -4.99 -33.67
N PHE A 216 -1.40 -6.03 -33.48
CA PHE A 216 0.05 -5.92 -33.19
C PHE A 216 0.78 -5.34 -34.41
N SER A 217 0.82 -4.04 -34.51
CA SER A 217 1.61 -3.35 -35.51
C SER A 217 3.10 -3.30 -35.17
N ASN A 218 3.47 -3.65 -33.93
CA ASN A 218 4.87 -3.65 -33.47
C ASN A 218 5.28 -5.04 -32.97
N PRO A 219 6.31 -5.69 -33.58
CA PRO A 219 6.77 -7.01 -33.16
C PRO A 219 7.38 -7.06 -31.75
N ASP A 220 7.66 -5.91 -31.14
CA ASP A 220 8.14 -5.85 -29.78
C ASP A 220 7.02 -5.84 -28.73
N GLN A 221 5.74 -5.80 -29.13
CA GLN A 221 4.56 -5.93 -28.27
C GLN A 221 4.30 -7.37 -27.78
N TRP A 222 5.31 -7.98 -27.24
CA TRP A 222 5.21 -9.37 -26.80
C TRP A 222 5.07 -9.49 -25.27
N ALA A 223 5.22 -8.41 -24.58
CA ALA A 223 5.13 -8.41 -23.13
C ALA A 223 3.84 -9.06 -22.64
N SER A 224 3.15 -9.03 -21.81
CA SER A 224 1.94 -9.74 -21.51
C SER A 224 0.79 -9.23 -22.40
N PRO A 225 0.05 -10.08 -23.10
CA PRO A 225 -1.13 -9.68 -23.82
C PRO A 225 -2.23 -9.11 -22.91
N ASP A 226 -2.19 -9.41 -21.62
CA ASP A 226 -3.14 -8.95 -20.61
C ASP A 226 -2.65 -7.71 -19.85
N GLY A 227 -1.48 -7.17 -20.22
CA GLY A 227 -0.82 -6.12 -19.43
C GLY A 227 -0.33 -6.63 -18.06
N TYR A 228 -0.03 -5.71 -17.17
CA TYR A 228 0.35 -6.01 -15.78
C TYR A 228 -0.50 -5.19 -14.84
N ALA A 229 -1.18 -5.83 -13.94
CA ALA A 229 -1.83 -5.11 -12.85
C ALA A 229 -0.78 -4.39 -11.98
N SER A 230 -1.15 -3.26 -11.42
CA SER A 230 -0.38 -2.64 -10.36
C SER A 230 -0.19 -3.63 -9.21
N ILE A 231 1.06 -3.81 -8.79
CA ILE A 231 1.41 -4.77 -7.74
C ILE A 231 1.80 -4.01 -6.48
N GLU A 232 1.22 -4.38 -5.35
CA GLU A 232 1.59 -3.85 -4.04
C GLU A 232 2.38 -4.85 -3.21
N ASN A 233 3.21 -4.36 -2.29
CA ASN A 233 3.87 -5.23 -1.31
C ASN A 233 2.84 -5.94 -0.42
N SER A 234 3.27 -7.02 0.21
CA SER A 234 2.49 -7.62 1.30
C SER A 234 2.47 -6.66 2.51
N LYS A 235 1.34 -6.64 3.20
CA LYS A 235 1.13 -5.80 4.40
C LYS A 235 1.97 -6.21 5.61
N GLY A 236 2.68 -7.34 5.50
CA GLY A 236 3.33 -7.95 6.66
C GLY A 236 2.34 -8.70 7.56
N THR A 237 2.87 -9.45 8.49
CA THR A 237 2.09 -10.28 9.42
C THR A 237 2.54 -10.15 10.87
N THR A 238 3.74 -9.62 11.07
CA THR A 238 4.36 -9.50 12.40
C THR A 238 5.16 -8.20 12.53
N VAL A 239 5.45 -7.82 13.75
CA VAL A 239 6.32 -6.68 14.07
C VAL A 239 7.78 -6.85 13.61
N LEU A 240 8.14 -8.00 13.06
CA LEU A 240 9.43 -8.23 12.42
C LEU A 240 9.43 -7.80 10.95
N ASP A 241 8.27 -7.63 10.36
CA ASP A 241 8.16 -7.08 9.02
C ASP A 241 8.40 -5.56 9.08
N ARG A 242 9.32 -5.07 8.26
CA ARG A 242 9.77 -3.67 8.30
C ARG A 242 8.67 -2.63 8.06
N ASN A 243 7.62 -3.02 7.36
CA ASN A 243 6.50 -2.15 7.01
C ASN A 243 5.28 -2.33 7.92
N PHE A 244 5.44 -2.99 9.07
CA PHE A 244 4.36 -3.35 9.99
C PHE A 244 4.67 -2.86 11.40
N VAL A 245 3.78 -2.09 12.00
CA VAL A 245 3.94 -1.59 13.37
C VAL A 245 2.66 -1.78 14.18
N GLN A 246 2.84 -2.14 15.46
CA GLN A 246 1.74 -2.22 16.44
C GLN A 246 1.97 -1.16 17.50
N VAL A 247 0.94 -0.40 17.82
CA VAL A 247 1.02 0.74 18.73
C VAL A 247 -0.19 0.86 19.64
N TYR A 248 0.03 1.52 20.79
CA TYR A 248 -1.00 1.84 21.76
C TYR A 248 -0.98 3.34 22.02
N PRO A 249 -1.89 4.15 21.41
CA PRO A 249 -2.00 5.58 21.69
C PRO A 249 -2.32 5.87 23.16
N GLY A 250 -2.01 7.07 23.63
CA GLY A 250 -2.38 7.55 24.96
C GLY A 250 -1.71 6.86 26.16
N VAL A 251 -0.60 6.16 25.94
CA VAL A 251 0.15 5.52 27.05
C VAL A 251 1.16 6.46 27.72
N VAL A 252 1.23 7.72 27.27
CA VAL A 252 2.11 8.72 27.87
C VAL A 252 1.49 9.21 29.19
N PRO A 253 2.27 9.26 30.31
CA PRO A 253 1.78 9.77 31.58
C PRO A 253 1.24 11.20 31.49
N VAL A 254 0.09 11.47 32.11
CA VAL A 254 -0.52 12.79 32.16
C VAL A 254 -0.89 13.16 33.59
N SER A 255 -0.70 14.42 33.94
CA SER A 255 -1.07 14.92 35.28
C SER A 255 -2.57 15.24 35.41
N ASP A 256 -3.28 15.38 34.29
CA ASP A 256 -4.70 15.75 34.28
C ASP A 256 -5.60 14.52 34.42
N LEU A 257 -6.10 14.29 35.61
CA LEU A 257 -6.97 13.16 35.95
C LEU A 257 -8.30 13.15 35.15
N SER A 258 -8.74 14.31 34.63
CA SER A 258 -9.95 14.38 33.81
C SER A 258 -9.82 13.62 32.49
N LYS A 259 -8.61 13.34 32.06
CA LYS A 259 -8.29 12.60 30.83
C LYS A 259 -8.24 11.09 31.03
N VAL A 260 -8.22 10.61 32.28
CA VAL A 260 -8.20 9.17 32.56
C VAL A 260 -9.45 8.51 31.95
N ARG A 261 -9.23 7.45 31.21
CA ARG A 261 -10.30 6.65 30.59
C ARG A 261 -10.09 5.17 30.88
N VAL A 262 -11.19 4.44 30.84
CA VAL A 262 -11.18 2.98 30.85
C VAL A 262 -11.66 2.54 29.47
N VAL A 263 -10.89 1.69 28.82
CA VAL A 263 -11.22 1.25 27.46
C VAL A 263 -11.14 -0.29 27.34
N PRO A 264 -12.09 -0.87 26.59
CA PRO A 264 -13.31 -0.32 26.05
C PRO A 264 -14.32 0.06 27.13
N ASN A 265 -15.10 1.12 26.94
CA ASN A 265 -16.17 1.49 27.87
C ASN A 265 -17.40 2.04 27.09
N PRO A 266 -18.56 1.38 27.12
CA PRO A 266 -18.83 0.14 27.89
C PRO A 266 -18.11 -1.09 27.33
N TYR A 267 -17.73 -1.99 28.21
CA TYR A 267 -17.18 -3.30 27.80
C TYR A 267 -18.31 -4.14 27.21
N ARG A 268 -18.18 -4.51 25.95
CA ARG A 268 -19.10 -5.42 25.25
C ARG A 268 -18.44 -6.79 25.09
N VAL A 269 -19.25 -7.82 24.80
CA VAL A 269 -18.80 -9.21 24.65
C VAL A 269 -17.68 -9.38 23.60
N ALA A 270 -17.64 -8.48 22.62
CA ALA A 270 -16.54 -8.36 21.66
C ALA A 270 -16.22 -6.87 21.48
N SER A 271 -14.97 -6.50 21.64
CA SER A 271 -14.52 -5.10 21.49
C SER A 271 -14.08 -4.75 20.06
N GLY A 272 -13.82 -5.73 19.20
CA GLY A 272 -13.23 -5.57 17.88
C GLY A 272 -11.71 -5.26 17.92
N PHE A 273 -11.10 -5.25 19.10
CA PHE A 273 -9.67 -5.06 19.31
C PHE A 273 -9.08 -6.35 19.86
N LYS A 274 -8.27 -7.04 19.08
CA LYS A 274 -7.48 -8.26 19.37
C LYS A 274 -7.75 -8.84 20.78
N GLU A 275 -8.89 -9.45 20.95
CA GLU A 275 -9.26 -10.15 22.17
C GLU A 275 -9.38 -11.65 21.88
N GLU A 276 -8.62 -12.44 22.59
CA GLU A 276 -8.83 -13.88 22.62
C GLU A 276 -10.04 -14.20 23.51
N GLU A 277 -10.76 -15.26 23.20
CA GLU A 277 -12.00 -15.67 23.89
C GLU A 277 -11.85 -15.75 25.42
N HIS A 278 -10.60 -15.98 25.89
CA HIS A 278 -10.26 -16.14 27.30
C HIS A 278 -9.38 -15.03 27.89
N LEU A 279 -8.97 -14.05 27.08
CA LEU A 279 -8.10 -12.93 27.48
C LEU A 279 -8.79 -11.59 27.25
N ARG A 280 -9.82 -11.35 28.03
CA ARG A 280 -10.53 -10.06 28.02
C ARG A 280 -9.78 -9.04 28.85
N GLN A 281 -9.57 -7.85 28.28
CA GLN A 281 -8.76 -6.82 28.90
C GLN A 281 -9.53 -5.51 29.01
N LEU A 282 -9.36 -4.85 30.14
CA LEU A 282 -9.69 -3.44 30.35
C LEU A 282 -8.37 -2.69 30.51
N ARG A 283 -8.21 -1.60 29.79
CA ARG A 283 -7.04 -0.73 29.90
C ARG A 283 -7.45 0.59 30.51
N PHE A 284 -6.58 1.10 31.38
CA PHE A 284 -6.69 2.44 31.93
C PHE A 284 -5.67 3.30 31.22
N THR A 285 -6.12 4.41 30.61
CA THR A 285 -5.29 5.28 29.77
C THR A 285 -5.16 6.65 30.41
N ASN A 286 -4.14 7.39 29.98
CA ASN A 286 -3.87 8.75 30.46
C ASN A 286 -3.67 8.79 31.99
N LEU A 287 -3.00 7.79 32.52
CA LEU A 287 -2.69 7.73 33.95
C LEU A 287 -1.55 8.69 34.28
N PRO A 288 -1.50 9.27 35.50
CA PRO A 288 -0.29 9.87 36.03
C PRO A 288 0.85 8.87 36.15
N GLU A 289 2.10 9.36 36.19
CA GLU A 289 3.29 8.55 36.33
C GLU A 289 3.22 7.65 37.60
N GLU A 290 2.64 8.19 38.67
CA GLU A 290 2.33 7.44 39.87
C GLU A 290 0.85 7.53 40.19
N CYS A 291 0.17 6.39 40.31
CA CYS A 291 -1.25 6.35 40.67
C CYS A 291 -1.65 5.02 41.30
N THR A 292 -2.75 5.03 42.04
CA THR A 292 -3.38 3.81 42.58
C THR A 292 -4.74 3.64 41.94
N ILE A 293 -4.96 2.49 41.27
CA ILE A 293 -6.24 2.12 40.72
C ILE A 293 -6.97 1.19 41.69
N ARG A 294 -8.22 1.52 42.04
CA ARG A 294 -9.08 0.67 42.86
C ARG A 294 -10.32 0.32 42.08
N ILE A 295 -10.59 -0.96 41.94
CA ILE A 295 -11.76 -1.48 41.23
C ILE A 295 -12.71 -2.06 42.28
N PHE A 296 -13.97 -1.61 42.23
CA PHE A 296 -15.01 -2.06 43.13
C PHE A 296 -16.12 -2.77 42.34
N SER A 297 -16.72 -3.77 42.94
CA SER A 297 -17.99 -4.31 42.44
C SER A 297 -19.15 -3.35 42.77
N LEU A 298 -20.33 -3.57 42.16
CA LEU A 298 -21.53 -2.77 42.48
C LEU A 298 -21.97 -2.90 43.95
N THR A 299 -21.49 -3.88 44.63
CA THR A 299 -21.83 -4.13 46.05
C THR A 299 -20.69 -3.70 47.01
N GLY A 300 -19.63 -3.16 46.54
CA GLY A 300 -18.46 -2.70 47.32
C GLY A 300 -17.31 -3.68 47.36
#